data_3db925f91735ff523bc5e5d7d45be759
#
_entry.id   3db925f91735ff523bc5e5d7d45be759
#
_cell.length_a   1.000
_cell.length_b   1.000
_cell.length_c   1.000
_cell.angle_alpha   90.00
_cell.angle_beta   90.00
_cell.angle_gamma   90.00
#
_symmetry.space_group_name_H-M   'P 1'
#
loop_
_entity.id
_entity.type
_entity.pdbx_description
1 polymer ?
#
loop_
_entity_poly.entity_id
_entity_poly.type
_entity_poly.pdbx_seq_one_letter_code
_entity_poly.pdbx_strand_id
1 'polypeptide(L)'
;MIQEIWNKLSTINVNEHTEKKGQFTYLGWNFAISTLMEHYPDVNYDFLHYTDSNGMVRDYIVAPDGSCSVECVVTINKITKKMWLAVTDFNNKAIKNPSCVDIANTKMRCLVKCIATGFGLGYYIYQGQGVPQEEFYTEEQVAEFSKLIEHECFKGKKKAGKDELRKSTSKPHYQKVLNMMKKRIEQFENEEAETINQDIDNEMKEKINAK
;
A
#
# COMPACT_ATOMS: atom_id res chain seq x y z
N MET A 1 -10.61 -15.64 20.10
CA MET A 1 -9.10 -15.62 20.10
C MET A 1 -8.51 -15.51 18.70
N ILE A 2 -8.48 -16.55 17.83
CA ILE A 2 -7.93 -16.37 16.46
C ILE A 2 -8.75 -15.40 15.62
N GLN A 3 -10.07 -15.43 15.73
CA GLN A 3 -10.97 -14.55 15.01
C GLN A 3 -10.76 -13.06 15.37
N GLU A 4 -10.47 -12.75 16.61
CA GLU A 4 -10.18 -11.38 17.07
C GLU A 4 -8.87 -10.86 16.46
N ILE A 5 -7.83 -11.72 16.44
CA ILE A 5 -6.55 -11.40 15.79
C ILE A 5 -6.79 -11.15 14.29
N TRP A 6 -7.52 -12.06 13.65
CA TRP A 6 -7.83 -11.93 12.22
C TRP A 6 -8.62 -10.65 11.92
N ASN A 7 -9.70 -10.40 12.65
CA ASN A 7 -10.53 -9.22 12.44
C ASN A 7 -9.74 -7.92 12.61
N LYS A 8 -8.82 -7.89 13.59
CA LYS A 8 -7.97 -6.72 13.82
C LYS A 8 -6.93 -6.53 12.70
N LEU A 9 -6.21 -7.57 12.34
CA LEU A 9 -5.11 -7.46 11.38
C LEU A 9 -5.57 -7.39 9.92
N SER A 10 -6.70 -8.02 9.58
CA SER A 10 -7.23 -8.01 8.21
C SER A 10 -7.79 -6.65 7.77
N THR A 11 -8.10 -5.76 8.72
CA THR A 11 -8.59 -4.41 8.44
C THR A 11 -7.45 -3.39 8.25
N ILE A 12 -6.21 -3.75 8.57
CA ILE A 12 -5.08 -2.85 8.43
C ILE A 12 -4.76 -2.64 6.94
N ASN A 13 -4.74 -1.37 6.53
CA ASN A 13 -4.35 -1.00 5.18
C ASN A 13 -2.82 -1.09 5.01
N VAL A 14 -2.36 -2.03 4.18
CA VAL A 14 -0.93 -2.25 3.94
C VAL A 14 -0.45 -1.77 2.57
N ASN A 15 -1.29 -1.10 1.78
CA ASN A 15 -0.99 -0.79 0.37
C ASN A 15 0.25 0.07 0.16
N GLU A 16 0.46 1.08 1.03
CA GLU A 16 1.64 1.95 0.94
C GLU A 16 2.95 1.23 1.26
N HIS A 17 2.85 0.01 1.81
CA HIS A 17 3.97 -0.83 2.21
C HIS A 17 4.15 -2.06 1.31
N THR A 18 3.54 -2.00 0.12
CA THR A 18 3.64 -3.07 -0.88
C THR A 18 4.53 -2.67 -2.05
N GLU A 19 5.23 -3.66 -2.59
CA GLU A 19 6.02 -3.53 -3.82
C GLU A 19 5.44 -4.42 -4.91
N LYS A 20 5.40 -3.92 -6.14
CA LYS A 20 5.05 -4.72 -7.31
C LYS A 20 6.32 -5.28 -7.94
N LYS A 21 6.35 -6.60 -8.16
CA LYS A 21 7.39 -7.30 -8.92
C LYS A 21 6.70 -8.12 -10.03
N GLY A 22 6.71 -7.59 -11.26
CA GLY A 22 5.93 -8.14 -12.37
C GLY A 22 4.43 -8.02 -12.07
N GLN A 23 3.74 -9.15 -12.16
CA GLN A 23 2.29 -9.24 -11.86
C GLN A 23 1.96 -9.46 -10.38
N PHE A 24 2.97 -9.65 -9.52
CA PHE A 24 2.77 -9.95 -8.10
C PHE A 24 2.97 -8.72 -7.23
N THR A 25 2.13 -8.61 -6.20
CA THR A 25 2.25 -7.62 -5.14
C THR A 25 2.81 -8.29 -3.90
N TYR A 26 3.82 -7.70 -3.29
CA TYR A 26 4.48 -8.19 -2.08
C TYR A 26 4.35 -7.17 -0.97
N LEU A 27 3.95 -7.62 0.22
CA LEU A 27 4.03 -6.81 1.43
C LEU A 27 5.46 -6.81 1.96
N GLY A 28 5.98 -5.64 2.33
CA GLY A 28 7.29 -5.52 2.96
C GLY A 28 7.35 -6.29 4.29
N TRP A 29 8.33 -7.18 4.44
CA TRP A 29 8.46 -8.03 5.64
C TRP A 29 8.71 -7.19 6.91
N ASN A 30 9.48 -6.11 6.79
CA ASN A 30 9.77 -5.19 7.90
C ASN A 30 8.48 -4.52 8.41
N PHE A 31 7.62 -4.06 7.52
CA PHE A 31 6.32 -3.51 7.89
C PHE A 31 5.42 -4.57 8.54
N ALA A 32 5.37 -5.77 7.97
CA ALA A 32 4.57 -6.85 8.54
C ALA A 32 4.98 -7.18 9.98
N ILE A 33 6.28 -7.25 10.27
CA ILE A 33 6.79 -7.53 11.62
C ILE A 33 6.53 -6.34 12.55
N SER A 34 6.83 -5.10 12.13
CA SER A 34 6.60 -3.94 13.00
C SER A 34 5.12 -3.78 13.37
N THR A 35 4.22 -4.01 12.42
CA THR A 35 2.78 -4.00 12.69
C THR A 35 2.37 -5.09 13.67
N LEU A 36 2.92 -6.30 13.54
CA LEU A 36 2.64 -7.35 14.53
C LEU A 36 3.15 -6.99 15.92
N MET A 37 4.37 -6.47 16.03
CA MET A 37 4.97 -6.06 17.32
C MET A 37 4.18 -4.93 17.97
N GLU A 38 3.64 -4.00 17.19
CA GLU A 38 2.79 -2.92 17.68
C GLU A 38 1.48 -3.44 18.31
N HIS A 39 0.85 -4.41 17.65
CA HIS A 39 -0.47 -4.91 18.06
C HIS A 39 -0.41 -6.13 18.99
N TYR A 40 0.65 -6.91 18.89
CA TYR A 40 0.88 -8.16 19.62
C TYR A 40 2.35 -8.28 20.04
N PRO A 41 2.78 -7.61 21.12
CA PRO A 41 4.18 -7.60 21.55
C PRO A 41 4.75 -8.97 21.92
N ASP A 42 3.88 -9.97 22.16
CA ASP A 42 4.24 -11.37 22.40
C ASP A 42 4.47 -12.20 21.14
N VAL A 43 4.39 -11.57 19.96
CA VAL A 43 4.63 -12.28 18.69
C VAL A 43 6.03 -12.86 18.65
N ASN A 44 6.10 -14.12 18.25
CA ASN A 44 7.36 -14.82 18.00
C ASN A 44 7.29 -15.50 16.64
N TYR A 45 8.42 -15.56 15.95
CA TYR A 45 8.55 -16.31 14.71
C TYR A 45 9.91 -16.98 14.62
N ASP A 46 9.96 -18.10 13.90
CA ASP A 46 11.17 -18.84 13.65
C ASP A 46 11.11 -19.56 12.29
N PHE A 47 12.28 -19.91 11.77
CA PHE A 47 12.44 -20.78 10.61
C PHE A 47 12.85 -22.18 11.09
N LEU A 48 12.17 -23.20 10.60
CA LEU A 48 12.41 -24.55 11.07
C LEU A 48 13.77 -25.07 10.60
N HIS A 49 14.45 -25.77 11.50
CA HIS A 49 15.74 -26.38 11.25
C HIS A 49 15.61 -27.88 11.04
N TYR A 50 16.37 -28.38 10.09
CA TYR A 50 16.38 -29.79 9.72
C TYR A 50 17.80 -30.34 9.79
N THR A 51 17.97 -31.51 10.35
CA THR A 51 19.24 -32.23 10.35
C THR A 51 19.25 -33.23 9.20
N ASP A 52 20.18 -33.10 8.27
CA ASP A 52 20.33 -34.04 7.18
C ASP A 52 21.01 -35.35 7.60
N SER A 53 21.10 -36.33 6.69
CA SER A 53 21.70 -37.63 6.95
C SER A 53 23.18 -37.58 7.36
N ASN A 54 23.86 -36.44 7.08
CA ASN A 54 25.27 -36.23 7.46
C ASN A 54 25.41 -35.46 8.76
N GLY A 55 24.31 -35.20 9.49
CA GLY A 55 24.29 -34.43 10.72
C GLY A 55 24.39 -32.92 10.55
N MET A 56 24.32 -32.40 9.30
CA MET A 56 24.35 -30.96 9.04
C MET A 56 22.97 -30.34 9.31
N VAL A 57 22.94 -29.30 10.12
CA VAL A 57 21.73 -28.53 10.40
C VAL A 57 21.54 -27.46 9.33
N ARG A 58 20.34 -27.43 8.74
CA ARG A 58 19.93 -26.45 7.74
C ARG A 58 18.57 -25.88 8.10
N ASP A 59 18.34 -24.66 7.72
CA ASP A 59 17.04 -23.96 7.85
C ASP A 59 16.23 -23.98 6.53
N TYR A 60 16.49 -24.98 5.69
CA TYR A 60 15.77 -25.30 4.45
C TYR A 60 15.83 -26.79 4.16
N ILE A 61 14.85 -27.28 3.43
CA ILE A 61 14.75 -28.68 2.97
C ILE A 61 15.25 -28.76 1.53
N VAL A 62 16.05 -29.78 1.22
CA VAL A 62 16.48 -30.11 -0.14
C VAL A 62 15.67 -31.27 -0.66
N ALA A 63 14.97 -31.08 -1.76
CA ALA A 63 14.24 -32.14 -2.45
C ALA A 63 15.18 -33.01 -3.31
N PRO A 64 14.77 -34.24 -3.71
CA PRO A 64 15.62 -35.14 -4.50
C PRO A 64 16.05 -34.56 -5.86
N ASP A 65 15.29 -33.63 -6.43
CA ASP A 65 15.60 -32.98 -7.71
C ASP A 65 16.56 -31.78 -7.57
N GLY A 66 17.02 -31.48 -6.34
CA GLY A 66 17.89 -30.36 -6.01
C GLY A 66 17.15 -29.04 -5.77
N SER A 67 15.85 -29.00 -5.88
CA SER A 67 15.06 -27.83 -5.45
C SER A 67 15.00 -27.72 -3.92
N CYS A 68 14.69 -26.52 -3.40
CA CYS A 68 14.64 -26.30 -1.97
C CYS A 68 13.30 -25.69 -1.55
N SER A 69 12.97 -25.89 -0.28
CA SER A 69 11.85 -25.22 0.40
C SER A 69 12.25 -24.73 1.77
N VAL A 70 11.56 -23.72 2.26
CA VAL A 70 11.71 -23.17 3.61
C VAL A 70 10.41 -23.35 4.37
N GLU A 71 10.47 -23.45 5.67
CA GLU A 71 9.30 -23.50 6.53
C GLU A 71 9.48 -22.49 7.67
N CYS A 72 8.43 -21.72 7.95
CA CYS A 72 8.40 -20.81 9.08
C CYS A 72 7.21 -21.10 10.00
N VAL A 73 7.36 -20.66 11.23
CA VAL A 73 6.34 -20.69 12.27
C VAL A 73 6.15 -19.29 12.82
N VAL A 74 4.90 -18.90 13.05
CA VAL A 74 4.53 -17.62 13.70
C VAL A 74 3.58 -17.92 14.83
N THR A 75 3.82 -17.34 16.00
CA THR A 75 3.00 -17.51 17.19
C THR A 75 2.55 -16.14 17.70
N ILE A 76 1.26 -15.97 17.90
CA ILE A 76 0.62 -14.80 18.52
C ILE A 76 -0.35 -15.28 19.59
N ASN A 77 -0.28 -14.77 20.82
CA ASN A 77 -1.16 -15.16 21.93
C ASN A 77 -1.29 -16.68 22.09
N LYS A 78 -0.17 -17.40 22.01
CA LYS A 78 -0.07 -18.87 22.07
C LYS A 78 -0.73 -19.62 20.88
N ILE A 79 -1.20 -18.93 19.86
CA ILE A 79 -1.72 -19.51 18.62
C ILE A 79 -0.60 -19.59 17.62
N THR A 80 -0.25 -20.80 17.21
CA THR A 80 0.86 -21.05 16.28
C THR A 80 0.33 -21.40 14.89
N LYS A 81 0.89 -20.74 13.87
CA LYS A 81 0.67 -21.05 12.45
C LYS A 81 1.98 -21.39 11.78
N LYS A 82 1.92 -22.31 10.81
CA LYS A 82 3.06 -22.74 10.01
C LYS A 82 2.80 -22.49 8.54
N MET A 83 3.85 -22.21 7.80
CA MET A 83 3.83 -22.03 6.36
C MET A 83 5.12 -22.58 5.76
N TRP A 84 5.02 -23.22 4.63
CA TRP A 84 6.16 -23.58 3.82
C TRP A 84 6.10 -22.89 2.45
N LEU A 85 7.23 -22.68 1.84
CA LEU A 85 7.33 -22.08 0.51
C LEU A 85 8.52 -22.66 -0.25
N ALA A 86 8.29 -23.06 -1.51
CA ALA A 86 9.36 -23.48 -2.39
C ALA A 86 10.23 -22.29 -2.79
N VAL A 87 11.52 -22.52 -2.97
CA VAL A 87 12.44 -21.53 -3.54
C VAL A 87 12.22 -21.47 -5.05
N THR A 88 11.73 -20.34 -5.54
CA THR A 88 11.32 -20.16 -6.92
C THR A 88 11.92 -18.91 -7.54
N ASP A 89 12.10 -18.93 -8.87
CA ASP A 89 12.41 -17.74 -9.67
C ASP A 89 11.19 -16.81 -9.80
N PHE A 90 11.36 -15.73 -10.55
CA PHE A 90 10.30 -14.73 -10.80
C PHE A 90 9.13 -15.27 -11.65
N ASN A 91 9.28 -16.42 -12.32
CA ASN A 91 8.22 -17.12 -13.04
C ASN A 91 7.54 -18.20 -12.19
N ASN A 92 7.80 -18.27 -10.88
CA ASN A 92 7.36 -19.31 -9.97
C ASN A 92 7.84 -20.73 -10.32
N LYS A 93 8.95 -20.84 -11.06
CA LYS A 93 9.60 -22.13 -11.32
C LYS A 93 10.59 -22.42 -10.19
N ALA A 94 10.62 -23.66 -9.72
CA ALA A 94 11.56 -24.11 -8.69
C ALA A 94 13.01 -23.91 -9.18
N ILE A 95 13.83 -23.31 -8.31
CA ILE A 95 15.29 -23.15 -8.56
C ILE A 95 15.98 -24.39 -8.02
N LYS A 96 16.77 -25.05 -8.88
CA LYS A 96 17.65 -26.14 -8.46
C LYS A 96 18.95 -25.60 -7.90
N ASN A 97 19.40 -26.12 -6.77
CA ASN A 97 20.58 -25.66 -6.05
C ASN A 97 20.57 -24.13 -5.83
N PRO A 98 19.53 -23.59 -5.18
CA PRO A 98 19.40 -22.14 -4.99
C PRO A 98 20.56 -21.57 -4.19
N SER A 99 20.89 -20.31 -4.45
CA SER A 99 21.88 -19.58 -3.66
C SER A 99 21.34 -19.25 -2.26
N CYS A 100 22.26 -18.89 -1.33
CA CYS A 100 21.85 -18.40 -0.02
C CYS A 100 20.96 -17.16 -0.09
N VAL A 101 21.13 -16.33 -1.13
CA VAL A 101 20.27 -15.14 -1.34
C VAL A 101 18.83 -15.56 -1.72
N ASP A 102 18.68 -16.56 -2.59
CA ASP A 102 17.37 -17.08 -2.97
C ASP A 102 16.65 -17.68 -1.76
N ILE A 103 17.36 -18.43 -0.92
CA ILE A 103 16.84 -19.00 0.32
C ILE A 103 16.42 -17.90 1.30
N ALA A 104 17.30 -16.91 1.55
CA ALA A 104 17.00 -15.80 2.45
C ALA A 104 15.77 -14.99 2.00
N ASN A 105 15.68 -14.65 0.71
CA ASN A 105 14.52 -13.97 0.15
C ASN A 105 13.25 -14.81 0.29
N THR A 106 13.34 -16.11 0.06
CA THR A 106 12.20 -17.02 0.19
C THR A 106 11.72 -17.14 1.63
N LYS A 107 12.63 -17.11 2.63
CA LYS A 107 12.27 -17.07 4.04
C LYS A 107 11.42 -15.86 4.38
N MET A 108 11.81 -14.66 3.94
CA MET A 108 11.02 -13.45 4.20
C MET A 108 9.66 -13.49 3.51
N ARG A 109 9.58 -14.01 2.29
CA ARG A 109 8.31 -14.25 1.60
C ARG A 109 7.43 -15.28 2.32
N CYS A 110 8.03 -16.35 2.82
CA CYS A 110 7.35 -17.39 3.59
C CYS A 110 6.75 -16.82 4.88
N LEU A 111 7.53 -16.03 5.62
CA LEU A 111 7.10 -15.36 6.84
C LEU A 111 5.90 -14.44 6.62
N VAL A 112 5.98 -13.55 5.63
CA VAL A 112 4.87 -12.63 5.30
C VAL A 112 3.61 -13.41 4.88
N LYS A 113 3.78 -14.48 4.09
CA LYS A 113 2.66 -15.34 3.69
C LYS A 113 2.04 -16.07 4.88
N CYS A 114 2.85 -16.52 5.84
CA CYS A 114 2.37 -17.13 7.09
C CYS A 114 1.55 -16.13 7.91
N ILE A 115 2.03 -14.91 8.04
CA ILE A 115 1.33 -13.82 8.73
C ILE A 115 -0.01 -13.52 8.04
N ALA A 116 -0.01 -13.35 6.73
CA ALA A 116 -1.22 -13.02 5.97
C ALA A 116 -2.26 -14.14 6.04
N THR A 117 -1.88 -15.37 5.73
CA THR A 117 -2.83 -16.51 5.68
C THR A 117 -3.20 -17.05 7.05
N GLY A 118 -2.32 -16.89 8.04
CA GLY A 118 -2.55 -17.39 9.40
C GLY A 118 -3.28 -16.41 10.31
N PHE A 119 -3.06 -15.10 10.11
CA PHE A 119 -3.51 -14.04 11.02
C PHE A 119 -4.22 -12.87 10.33
N GLY A 120 -4.24 -12.80 8.99
CA GLY A 120 -5.06 -11.85 8.23
C GLY A 120 -4.35 -10.60 7.71
N LEU A 121 -3.14 -10.23 8.22
CA LEU A 121 -2.47 -9.00 7.82
C LEU A 121 -2.13 -9.00 6.33
N GLY A 122 -2.73 -8.07 5.56
CA GLY A 122 -2.52 -7.98 4.13
C GLY A 122 -3.05 -9.18 3.32
N TYR A 123 -3.93 -10.00 3.88
CA TYR A 123 -4.47 -11.18 3.20
C TYR A 123 -5.16 -10.86 1.87
N TYR A 124 -5.82 -9.72 1.76
CA TYR A 124 -6.50 -9.26 0.55
C TYR A 124 -5.57 -9.10 -0.67
N ILE A 125 -4.27 -8.86 -0.46
CA ILE A 125 -3.28 -8.81 -1.55
C ILE A 125 -3.26 -10.12 -2.33
N TYR A 126 -3.41 -11.25 -1.62
CA TYR A 126 -3.39 -12.60 -2.21
C TYR A 126 -4.73 -13.00 -2.85
N GLN A 127 -5.80 -12.28 -2.55
CA GLN A 127 -7.12 -12.50 -3.16
C GLN A 127 -7.29 -11.79 -4.51
N GLY A 128 -6.31 -10.97 -4.91
CA GLY A 128 -6.45 -10.11 -6.08
C GLY A 128 -7.54 -9.04 -5.92
N GLN A 129 -8.09 -8.91 -4.73
CA GLN A 129 -9.01 -7.85 -4.35
C GLN A 129 -8.18 -6.63 -3.97
N GLY A 130 -8.62 -5.46 -4.40
CA GLY A 130 -8.10 -4.22 -3.84
C GLY A 130 -8.32 -4.21 -2.33
N VAL A 131 -7.66 -3.29 -1.64
CA VAL A 131 -7.85 -3.06 -0.19
C VAL A 131 -9.30 -3.25 0.18
N PRO A 132 -9.61 -3.90 1.33
CA PRO A 132 -10.91 -3.75 1.93
C PRO A 132 -11.21 -2.26 1.94
N GLN A 133 -12.28 -1.84 1.33
CA GLN A 133 -12.67 -0.45 1.30
C GLN A 133 -13.04 -0.01 2.72
N GLU A 134 -12.05 0.26 3.55
CA GLU A 134 -12.19 1.36 4.47
C GLU A 134 -12.32 2.57 3.57
N GLU A 135 -13.40 3.31 3.74
CA GLU A 135 -13.71 4.51 3.00
C GLU A 135 -12.44 5.33 2.82
N PHE A 136 -11.86 5.30 1.61
CA PHE A 136 -10.63 6.03 1.29
C PHE A 136 -10.83 7.52 1.52
N TYR A 137 -12.08 7.93 1.59
CA TYR A 137 -12.54 9.30 1.83
C TYR A 137 -13.94 9.27 2.43
N THR A 138 -14.28 10.28 3.20
CA THR A 138 -15.61 10.42 3.78
C THR A 138 -16.60 10.94 2.73
N GLU A 139 -17.91 10.71 2.91
CA GLU A 139 -18.93 11.30 2.05
C GLU A 139 -18.82 12.82 1.97
N GLU A 140 -18.43 13.47 3.08
CA GLU A 140 -18.17 14.90 3.16
C GLU A 140 -17.02 15.32 2.23
N GLN A 141 -15.93 14.56 2.21
CA GLN A 141 -14.80 14.81 1.32
C GLN A 141 -15.17 14.63 -0.16
N VAL A 142 -16.03 13.65 -0.48
CA VAL A 142 -16.56 13.45 -1.84
C VAL A 142 -17.44 14.62 -2.26
N ALA A 143 -18.32 15.09 -1.36
CA ALA A 143 -19.17 16.24 -1.60
C ALA A 143 -18.35 17.52 -1.80
N GLU A 144 -17.32 17.72 -0.98
CA GLU A 144 -16.39 18.84 -1.10
C GLU A 144 -15.63 18.81 -2.44
N PHE A 145 -15.09 17.67 -2.83
CA PHE A 145 -14.43 17.52 -4.14
C PHE A 145 -15.39 17.83 -5.28
N SER A 146 -16.61 17.30 -5.21
CA SER A 146 -17.64 17.50 -6.24
C SER A 146 -17.99 18.98 -6.39
N LYS A 147 -17.99 19.74 -5.29
CA LYS A 147 -18.22 21.18 -5.30
C LYS A 147 -17.01 21.93 -5.89
N LEU A 148 -15.80 21.60 -5.45
CA LEU A 148 -14.58 22.27 -5.93
C LEU A 148 -14.34 22.06 -7.44
N ILE A 149 -14.60 20.85 -7.98
CA ILE A 149 -14.36 20.54 -9.39
C ILE A 149 -15.33 21.26 -10.35
N GLU A 150 -16.44 21.78 -9.84
CA GLU A 150 -17.38 22.59 -10.64
C GLU A 150 -16.91 24.04 -10.81
N HIS A 151 -15.89 24.48 -10.06
CA HIS A 151 -15.33 25.82 -10.17
C HIS A 151 -14.77 26.08 -11.59
N GLU A 152 -14.86 27.34 -12.06
CA GLU A 152 -14.52 27.74 -13.43
C GLU A 152 -13.06 27.44 -13.80
N CYS A 153 -12.12 27.58 -12.86
CA CYS A 153 -10.70 27.24 -13.07
C CYS A 153 -10.44 25.77 -13.47
N PHE A 154 -11.42 24.87 -13.27
CA PHE A 154 -11.38 23.46 -13.68
C PHE A 154 -12.23 23.17 -14.91
N LYS A 155 -12.75 24.17 -15.62
CA LYS A 155 -13.54 23.99 -16.83
C LYS A 155 -12.76 23.15 -17.86
N GLY A 156 -13.36 22.04 -18.30
CA GLY A 156 -12.72 21.08 -19.20
C GLY A 156 -11.82 20.02 -18.54
N LYS A 157 -11.50 20.13 -17.22
CA LYS A 157 -10.61 19.20 -16.50
C LYS A 157 -11.35 18.19 -15.60
N LYS A 158 -12.67 18.17 -15.60
CA LYS A 158 -13.50 17.31 -14.74
C LYS A 158 -13.14 15.83 -14.84
N LYS A 159 -12.82 15.35 -16.05
CA LYS A 159 -12.43 13.94 -16.25
C LYS A 159 -11.08 13.64 -15.61
N ALA A 160 -10.08 14.52 -15.80
CA ALA A 160 -8.75 14.36 -15.22
C ALA A 160 -8.79 14.39 -13.68
N GLY A 161 -9.61 15.28 -13.09
CA GLY A 161 -9.80 15.35 -11.65
C GLY A 161 -10.42 14.06 -11.07
N LYS A 162 -11.43 13.51 -11.74
CA LYS A 162 -12.04 12.24 -11.34
C LYS A 162 -11.08 11.06 -11.49
N ASP A 163 -10.23 11.05 -12.51
CA ASP A 163 -9.22 10.01 -12.71
C ASP A 163 -8.11 10.10 -11.66
N GLU A 164 -7.71 11.31 -11.25
CA GLU A 164 -6.75 11.52 -10.17
C GLU A 164 -7.31 11.05 -8.83
N LEU A 165 -8.59 11.33 -8.58
CA LEU A 165 -9.29 10.85 -7.40
C LEU A 165 -9.35 9.32 -7.33
N ARG A 166 -9.61 8.66 -8.45
CA ARG A 166 -9.61 7.18 -8.54
C ARG A 166 -8.24 6.57 -8.27
N LYS A 167 -7.15 7.30 -8.54
CA LYS A 167 -5.78 6.89 -8.23
C LYS A 167 -5.42 7.13 -6.76
N SER A 168 -6.22 7.91 -6.05
CA SER A 168 -6.00 8.21 -4.65
C SER A 168 -6.23 6.96 -3.81
N THR A 169 -5.18 6.47 -3.17
CA THR A 169 -5.16 5.21 -2.44
C THR A 169 -5.17 5.41 -0.92
N SER A 170 -5.19 6.66 -0.43
CA SER A 170 -5.16 6.95 1.01
C SER A 170 -5.88 8.25 1.37
N LYS A 171 -6.46 8.32 2.58
CA LYS A 171 -7.07 9.55 3.14
C LYS A 171 -6.12 10.76 3.11
N PRO A 172 -4.82 10.65 3.47
CA PRO A 172 -3.87 11.76 3.38
C PRO A 172 -3.69 12.26 1.95
N HIS A 173 -3.64 11.37 0.97
CA HIS A 173 -3.51 11.77 -0.43
C HIS A 173 -4.76 12.51 -0.91
N TYR A 174 -5.95 12.04 -0.56
CA TYR A 174 -7.21 12.71 -0.88
C TYR A 174 -7.27 14.11 -0.30
N GLN A 175 -6.92 14.28 0.96
CA GLN A 175 -6.87 15.60 1.61
C GLN A 175 -5.86 16.52 0.93
N LYS A 176 -4.71 15.99 0.48
CA LYS A 176 -3.73 16.75 -0.29
C LYS A 176 -4.30 17.26 -1.61
N VAL A 177 -5.07 16.42 -2.32
CA VAL A 177 -5.74 16.82 -3.57
C VAL A 177 -6.75 17.94 -3.30
N LEU A 178 -7.60 17.83 -2.28
CA LEU A 178 -8.54 18.88 -1.90
C LEU A 178 -7.83 20.21 -1.60
N ASN A 179 -6.74 20.16 -0.83
CA ASN A 179 -5.96 21.36 -0.49
C ASN A 179 -5.31 21.99 -1.74
N MET A 180 -4.83 21.18 -2.68
CA MET A 180 -4.30 21.68 -3.95
C MET A 180 -5.39 22.35 -4.80
N MET A 181 -6.60 21.77 -4.83
CA MET A 181 -7.73 22.37 -5.55
C MET A 181 -8.13 23.72 -4.96
N LYS A 182 -8.25 23.81 -3.63
CA LYS A 182 -8.55 25.08 -2.93
C LYS A 182 -7.51 26.15 -3.25
N LYS A 183 -6.23 25.80 -3.18
CA LYS A 183 -5.15 26.74 -3.51
C LYS A 183 -5.19 27.23 -4.95
N ARG A 184 -5.57 26.34 -5.89
CA ARG A 184 -5.70 26.73 -7.31
C ARG A 184 -6.89 27.67 -7.55
N ILE A 185 -8.01 27.44 -6.85
CA ILE A 185 -9.17 28.34 -6.89
C ILE A 185 -8.77 29.73 -6.38
N GLU A 186 -8.14 29.82 -5.22
CA GLU A 186 -7.67 31.08 -4.64
C GLU A 186 -6.71 31.84 -5.58
N GLN A 187 -5.79 31.14 -6.22
CA GLN A 187 -4.90 31.75 -7.22
C GLN A 187 -5.70 32.31 -8.42
N PHE A 188 -6.66 31.57 -8.92
CA PHE A 188 -7.49 31.98 -10.05
C PHE A 188 -8.33 33.23 -9.70
N GLU A 189 -8.97 33.23 -8.53
CA GLU A 189 -9.76 34.38 -8.05
C GLU A 189 -8.90 35.63 -7.87
N ASN A 190 -7.66 35.50 -7.39
CA ASN A 190 -6.72 36.61 -7.26
C ASN A 190 -6.27 37.12 -8.64
N GLU A 191 -5.96 36.25 -9.59
CA GLU A 191 -5.62 36.59 -10.98
C GLU A 191 -6.76 37.38 -11.66
N GLU A 192 -8.02 36.96 -11.48
CA GLU A 192 -9.19 37.67 -11.98
C GLU A 192 -9.36 39.05 -11.32
N ALA A 193 -9.21 39.13 -10.00
CA ALA A 193 -9.34 40.40 -9.28
C ALA A 193 -8.26 41.42 -9.71
N GLU A 194 -7.02 40.97 -9.93
CA GLU A 194 -5.94 41.83 -10.45
C GLU A 194 -6.25 42.33 -11.88
N THR A 195 -6.79 41.48 -12.74
CA THR A 195 -7.17 41.84 -14.11
C THR A 195 -8.29 42.90 -14.11
N ILE A 196 -9.34 42.69 -13.30
CA ILE A 196 -10.45 43.66 -13.16
C ILE A 196 -9.95 45.01 -12.65
N ASN A 197 -9.07 45.02 -11.65
CA ASN A 197 -8.49 46.26 -11.12
C ASN A 197 -7.65 47.02 -12.17
N GLN A 198 -6.87 46.29 -13.00
CA GLN A 198 -6.10 46.90 -14.09
C GLN A 198 -7.03 47.48 -15.17
N ASP A 199 -8.13 46.84 -15.51
CA ASP A 199 -9.10 47.31 -16.47
C ASP A 199 -9.81 48.58 -15.96
N ILE A 200 -10.19 48.63 -14.68
CA ILE A 200 -10.77 49.81 -14.04
C ILE A 200 -9.77 50.98 -14.06
N ASP A 201 -8.51 50.75 -13.70
CA ASP A 201 -7.46 51.78 -13.73
C ASP A 201 -7.21 52.31 -15.15
N ASN A 202 -7.26 51.45 -16.15
CA ASN A 202 -7.11 51.87 -17.56
C ASN A 202 -8.30 52.72 -18.02
N GLU A 203 -9.54 52.31 -17.73
CA GLU A 203 -10.73 53.10 -18.04
C GLU A 203 -10.75 54.47 -17.34
N MET A 204 -10.30 54.54 -16.08
CA MET A 204 -10.18 55.82 -15.36
C MET A 204 -9.16 56.74 -16.01
N LYS A 205 -8.00 56.24 -16.43
CA LYS A 205 -6.96 57.03 -17.15
C LYS A 205 -7.45 57.55 -18.48
N GLU A 206 -8.19 56.75 -19.25
CA GLU A 206 -8.80 57.17 -20.52
C GLU A 206 -9.82 58.31 -20.33
N LYS A 207 -10.68 58.20 -19.29
CA LYS A 207 -11.66 59.28 -18.97
C LYS A 207 -11.01 60.57 -18.47
N ILE A 208 -9.83 60.51 -17.85
CA ILE A 208 -9.07 61.70 -17.42
C ILE A 208 -8.39 62.35 -18.61
N ASN A 209 -7.86 61.58 -19.54
CA ASN A 209 -7.15 62.11 -20.72
C ASN A 209 -8.08 62.63 -21.84
N ALA A 210 -9.39 62.31 -21.76
CA ALA A 210 -10.41 62.76 -22.71
C ALA A 210 -11.10 64.10 -22.32
N LYS A 211 -10.67 64.73 -21.25
CA LYS A 211 -11.10 66.06 -20.79
C LYS A 211 -10.00 67.09 -21.02
#